data_911a45a79526e808499e86ad889aefe8
#
_entry.id   911a45a79526e808499e86ad889aefe8
#
_cell.length_a   1.000
_cell.length_b   1.000
_cell.length_c   1.000
_cell.angle_alpha   90.00
_cell.angle_beta   90.00
_cell.angle_gamma   90.00
#
_symmetry.space_group_name_H-M   'P 1'
#
loop_
_entity.id
_entity.type
_entity.pdbx_description
1 polymer ?
#
loop_
_entity_poly.entity_id
_entity_poly.type
_entity_poly.pdbx_seq_one_letter_code
_entity_poly.pdbx_strand_id
1 'polypeptide(L)'
;IKKEYILKRTQEMESLEKEIADLKATLESNTKIKNLICRQLKAVAKKYGKPRLTEIIQEEEIVTPTKDDFIEDYGVRLFLTEQNYFKKIPLISLRSAGEQKVKDDDYIMQEMESTNRGEMLFFSNQFNVYKMKLSDIPDSKASSMGEYLQNLLGMDAEEKILYMTVTQDYSGFMVFFFENGKGAKVQLSAYATKANRRKLVNAYSARSPLVYMEKLDADADFLLMRNHDKATLLNTELIPANASKSASGVQLY
;
A
#
# COMPACT_ATOMS: atom_id res chain seq x y z
N ILE A 1 -53.17 28.77 -74.19
CA ILE A 1 -52.62 28.34 -72.89
C ILE A 1 -53.55 27.26 -72.31
N LYS A 2 -53.07 26.03 -72.05
CA LYS A 2 -53.86 24.91 -71.50
C LYS A 2 -54.40 25.28 -70.15
N LYS A 3 -55.69 25.07 -69.88
CA LYS A 3 -56.31 25.30 -68.52
C LYS A 3 -55.57 24.65 -67.38
N GLU A 4 -55.01 23.49 -67.60
CA GLU A 4 -54.19 22.74 -66.63
C GLU A 4 -52.92 23.47 -66.18
N TYR A 5 -52.28 24.21 -67.06
CA TYR A 5 -51.12 25.05 -66.75
C TYR A 5 -51.47 26.22 -65.82
N ILE A 6 -52.58 26.89 -66.10
CA ILE A 6 -53.05 27.95 -65.24
C ILE A 6 -53.43 27.43 -63.84
N LEU A 7 -54.13 26.30 -63.77
CA LEU A 7 -54.53 25.67 -62.51
C LEU A 7 -53.31 25.34 -61.69
N LYS A 8 -52.31 24.71 -62.32
CA LYS A 8 -51.07 24.35 -61.65
C LYS A 8 -50.31 25.56 -61.08
N ARG A 9 -50.23 26.63 -61.84
CA ARG A 9 -49.58 27.85 -61.39
C ARG A 9 -50.36 28.58 -60.29
N THR A 10 -51.67 28.51 -60.27
CA THR A 10 -52.49 29.04 -59.17
C THR A 10 -52.28 28.27 -57.92
N GLN A 11 -52.23 26.95 -58.02
CA GLN A 11 -51.92 26.06 -56.87
C GLN A 11 -50.53 26.31 -56.32
N GLU A 12 -49.52 26.47 -57.19
CA GLU A 12 -48.17 26.83 -56.81
C GLU A 12 -48.10 28.16 -56.06
N MET A 13 -48.84 29.20 -56.57
CA MET A 13 -48.95 30.53 -55.93
C MET A 13 -49.57 30.43 -54.53
N GLU A 14 -50.71 29.75 -54.40
CA GLU A 14 -51.38 29.53 -53.10
C GLU A 14 -50.47 28.78 -52.08
N SER A 15 -49.70 27.79 -52.54
CA SER A 15 -48.71 27.08 -51.71
C SER A 15 -47.62 28.01 -51.24
N LEU A 16 -47.06 28.82 -52.11
CA LEU A 16 -46.02 29.79 -51.76
C LEU A 16 -46.51 30.90 -50.83
N GLU A 17 -47.75 31.39 -51.02
CA GLU A 17 -48.33 32.34 -50.09
C GLU A 17 -48.50 31.79 -48.69
N LYS A 18 -48.97 30.55 -48.57
CA LYS A 18 -49.04 29.86 -47.27
C LYS A 18 -47.68 29.72 -46.64
N GLU A 19 -46.67 29.32 -47.41
CA GLU A 19 -45.29 29.17 -46.90
C GLU A 19 -44.72 30.48 -46.40
N ILE A 20 -44.95 31.58 -47.16
CA ILE A 20 -44.53 32.91 -46.74
C ILE A 20 -45.26 33.36 -45.47
N ALA A 21 -46.54 33.06 -45.32
CA ALA A 21 -47.30 33.37 -44.10
C ALA A 21 -46.76 32.58 -42.88
N ASP A 22 -46.47 31.32 -43.06
CA ASP A 22 -45.90 30.47 -41.98
C ASP A 22 -44.48 30.89 -41.58
N LEU A 23 -43.66 31.28 -42.55
CA LEU A 23 -42.31 31.81 -42.29
C LEU A 23 -42.37 33.16 -41.55
N LYS A 24 -43.25 34.07 -41.96
CA LYS A 24 -43.45 35.33 -41.25
C LYS A 24 -43.94 35.12 -39.83
N ALA A 25 -44.95 34.28 -39.65
CA ALA A 25 -45.43 33.91 -38.29
C ALA A 25 -44.38 33.24 -37.42
N THR A 26 -43.43 32.53 -38.04
CA THR A 26 -42.31 31.93 -37.32
C THR A 26 -41.30 32.99 -36.90
N LEU A 27 -40.98 33.95 -37.75
CA LEU A 27 -40.05 35.05 -37.45
C LEU A 27 -40.60 35.99 -36.36
N GLU A 28 -41.90 36.18 -36.30
CA GLU A 28 -42.55 37.04 -35.29
C GLU A 28 -42.67 36.38 -33.92
N SER A 29 -42.45 35.07 -33.81
CA SER A 29 -42.61 34.32 -32.57
C SER A 29 -41.33 33.63 -32.09
N ASN A 30 -40.74 34.17 -31.04
CA ASN A 30 -39.56 33.55 -30.39
C ASN A 30 -39.81 32.10 -29.98
N THR A 31 -41.06 31.75 -29.60
CA THR A 31 -41.42 30.38 -29.23
C THR A 31 -41.40 29.45 -30.46
N LYS A 32 -41.90 29.90 -31.61
CA LYS A 32 -41.87 29.12 -32.86
C LYS A 32 -40.43 28.91 -33.33
N ILE A 33 -39.56 29.93 -33.23
CA ILE A 33 -38.13 29.83 -33.56
C ILE A 33 -37.47 28.78 -32.67
N LYS A 34 -37.65 28.86 -31.34
CA LYS A 34 -37.11 27.88 -30.40
C LYS A 34 -37.57 26.44 -30.71
N ASN A 35 -38.85 26.27 -31.02
CA ASN A 35 -39.39 24.98 -31.37
C ASN A 35 -38.81 24.44 -32.69
N LEU A 36 -38.57 25.30 -33.66
CA LEU A 36 -37.93 24.94 -34.92
C LEU A 36 -36.49 24.46 -34.68
N ILE A 37 -35.72 25.22 -33.90
CA ILE A 37 -34.35 24.86 -33.52
C ILE A 37 -34.34 23.53 -32.78
N CYS A 38 -35.19 23.36 -31.79
CA CYS A 38 -35.28 22.09 -31.02
C CYS A 38 -35.60 20.89 -31.92
N ARG A 39 -36.50 21.07 -32.89
CA ARG A 39 -36.86 20.02 -33.85
C ARG A 39 -35.70 19.66 -34.76
N GLN A 40 -34.96 20.65 -35.27
CA GLN A 40 -33.78 20.41 -36.08
C GLN A 40 -32.67 19.73 -35.29
N LEU A 41 -32.38 20.17 -34.06
CA LEU A 41 -31.40 19.56 -33.18
C LEU A 41 -31.76 18.11 -32.85
N LYS A 42 -33.04 17.82 -32.58
CA LYS A 42 -33.51 16.45 -32.35
C LYS A 42 -33.29 15.54 -33.57
N ALA A 43 -33.52 16.07 -34.76
CA ALA A 43 -33.29 15.34 -36.03
C ALA A 43 -31.79 15.03 -36.23
N VAL A 44 -30.92 16.01 -35.93
CA VAL A 44 -29.45 15.83 -35.97
C VAL A 44 -29.01 14.83 -34.93
N ALA A 45 -29.51 14.94 -33.69
CA ALA A 45 -29.21 14.01 -32.63
C ALA A 45 -29.63 12.58 -32.96
N LYS A 46 -30.80 12.39 -33.57
CA LYS A 46 -31.26 11.07 -34.04
C LYS A 46 -30.36 10.47 -35.13
N LYS A 47 -29.84 11.32 -36.04
CA LYS A 47 -29.04 10.86 -37.20
C LYS A 47 -27.58 10.63 -36.83
N TYR A 48 -27.00 11.42 -35.94
CA TYR A 48 -25.56 11.48 -35.66
C TYR A 48 -25.22 11.21 -34.19
N GLY A 49 -26.23 11.13 -33.30
CA GLY A 49 -26.02 10.86 -31.89
C GLY A 49 -25.39 9.51 -31.67
N LYS A 50 -24.38 9.46 -30.81
CA LYS A 50 -23.75 8.24 -30.36
C LYS A 50 -24.05 8.05 -28.86
N PRO A 51 -24.08 6.81 -28.37
CA PRO A 51 -24.18 6.56 -26.95
C PRO A 51 -23.08 7.27 -26.18
N ARG A 52 -23.40 7.71 -24.97
CA ARG A 52 -22.40 8.33 -24.08
C ARG A 52 -21.31 7.29 -23.75
N LEU A 53 -20.05 7.68 -23.92
CA LEU A 53 -18.89 6.81 -23.63
C LEU A 53 -18.47 6.85 -22.17
N THR A 54 -18.95 7.86 -21.41
CA THR A 54 -18.66 8.00 -19.96
C THR A 54 -19.84 7.52 -19.14
N GLU A 55 -19.57 6.71 -18.13
CA GLU A 55 -20.53 6.30 -17.12
C GLU A 55 -20.62 7.34 -15.99
N ILE A 56 -21.80 7.49 -15.40
CA ILE A 56 -21.97 8.32 -14.20
C ILE A 56 -21.88 7.41 -13.00
N ILE A 57 -20.77 7.53 -12.27
CA ILE A 57 -20.53 6.78 -11.03
C ILE A 57 -20.98 7.65 -9.86
N GLN A 58 -21.65 7.05 -8.86
CA GLN A 58 -22.01 7.73 -7.61
C GLN A 58 -20.72 8.07 -6.84
N GLU A 59 -20.72 9.17 -6.10
CA GLU A 59 -19.54 9.65 -5.35
C GLU A 59 -19.00 8.61 -4.36
N GLU A 60 -19.88 7.78 -3.79
CA GLU A 60 -19.54 6.68 -2.87
C GLU A 60 -18.75 5.55 -3.55
N GLU A 61 -18.84 5.42 -4.87
CA GLU A 61 -18.11 4.44 -5.68
C GLU A 61 -16.77 4.98 -6.21
N ILE A 62 -16.51 6.27 -6.01
CA ILE A 62 -15.27 6.89 -6.45
C ILE A 62 -14.18 6.65 -5.40
N VAL A 63 -13.43 5.57 -5.56
CA VAL A 63 -12.21 5.35 -4.78
C VAL A 63 -11.14 6.29 -5.34
N THR A 64 -10.83 7.34 -4.59
CA THR A 64 -9.68 8.19 -4.93
C THR A 64 -8.40 7.39 -4.70
N PRO A 65 -7.55 7.24 -5.72
CA PRO A 65 -6.30 6.50 -5.56
C PRO A 65 -5.43 7.17 -4.51
N THR A 66 -4.93 6.39 -3.59
CA THR A 66 -3.98 6.82 -2.56
C THR A 66 -2.56 6.83 -3.12
N LYS A 67 -1.61 7.43 -2.39
CA LYS A 67 -0.18 7.36 -2.79
C LYS A 67 0.32 5.92 -2.86
N ASP A 68 -0.26 5.03 -2.06
CA ASP A 68 0.13 3.63 -1.98
C ASP A 68 -0.29 2.83 -3.24
N ASP A 69 -1.32 3.28 -3.96
CA ASP A 69 -1.76 2.66 -5.22
C ASP A 69 -0.76 2.86 -6.37
N PHE A 70 0.09 3.89 -6.27
CA PHE A 70 1.14 4.18 -7.26
C PHE A 70 2.49 3.56 -6.93
N ILE A 71 2.61 2.84 -5.80
CA ILE A 71 3.85 2.14 -5.45
C ILE A 71 3.99 0.90 -6.34
N GLU A 72 5.09 0.82 -7.08
CA GLU A 72 5.43 -0.38 -7.85
C GLU A 72 5.62 -1.58 -6.91
N ASP A 73 4.98 -2.70 -7.24
CA ASP A 73 5.09 -3.95 -6.48
C ASP A 73 6.08 -4.88 -7.17
N TYR A 74 7.24 -5.06 -6.57
CA TYR A 74 8.29 -5.97 -7.03
C TYR A 74 8.95 -6.67 -5.85
N GLY A 75 9.45 -7.88 -6.12
CA GLY A 75 10.16 -8.67 -5.11
C GLY A 75 11.52 -8.09 -4.77
N VAL A 76 11.82 -8.04 -3.49
CA VAL A 76 13.09 -7.54 -2.94
C VAL A 76 13.69 -8.55 -1.96
N ARG A 77 15.01 -8.58 -1.88
CA ARG A 77 15.76 -9.24 -0.81
C ARG A 77 16.39 -8.19 0.08
N LEU A 78 16.22 -8.38 1.37
CA LEU A 78 16.61 -7.47 2.43
C LEU A 78 17.76 -8.08 3.23
N PHE A 79 18.75 -7.27 3.53
CA PHE A 79 19.92 -7.69 4.31
C PHE A 79 20.15 -6.70 5.44
N LEU A 80 20.37 -7.21 6.64
CA LEU A 80 20.74 -6.45 7.82
C LEU A 80 22.10 -6.96 8.32
N THR A 81 23.02 -6.03 8.55
CA THR A 81 24.34 -6.36 9.12
C THR A 81 24.40 -6.06 10.63
N GLU A 82 25.38 -6.64 11.31
CA GLU A 82 25.60 -6.42 12.74
C GLU A 82 25.92 -4.96 13.08
N GLN A 83 26.58 -4.24 12.15
CA GLN A 83 26.91 -2.82 12.32
C GLN A 83 25.80 -1.87 11.81
N ASN A 84 24.54 -2.34 11.70
CA ASN A 84 23.39 -1.56 11.32
C ASN A 84 23.40 -1.03 9.86
N TYR A 85 24.03 -1.73 8.93
CA TYR A 85 23.82 -1.47 7.52
C TYR A 85 22.67 -2.29 7.00
N PHE A 86 21.84 -1.65 6.18
CA PHE A 86 20.65 -2.27 5.59
C PHE A 86 20.68 -2.12 4.07
N LYS A 87 20.34 -3.21 3.37
CA LYS A 87 20.21 -3.21 1.91
C LYS A 87 18.86 -3.72 1.51
N LYS A 88 18.23 -3.03 0.57
CA LYS A 88 17.07 -3.48 -0.18
C LYS A 88 17.49 -3.69 -1.63
N ILE A 89 17.49 -4.93 -2.11
CA ILE A 89 17.95 -5.27 -3.46
C ILE A 89 16.81 -5.94 -4.22
N PRO A 90 16.39 -5.39 -5.39
CA PRO A 90 15.41 -6.05 -6.23
C PRO A 90 15.88 -7.45 -6.65
N LEU A 91 15.01 -8.45 -6.60
CA LEU A 91 15.34 -9.85 -6.94
C LEU A 91 15.89 -9.98 -8.37
N ILE A 92 15.42 -9.14 -9.29
CA ILE A 92 15.92 -9.11 -10.67
C ILE A 92 17.41 -8.72 -10.70
N SER A 93 17.79 -7.70 -9.92
CA SER A 93 19.18 -7.23 -9.83
C SER A 93 20.10 -8.23 -9.13
N LEU A 94 19.53 -9.01 -8.20
CA LEU A 94 20.28 -10.00 -7.43
C LEU A 94 20.71 -11.21 -8.27
N ARG A 95 19.94 -11.58 -9.32
CA ARG A 95 20.25 -12.72 -10.20
C ARG A 95 21.60 -12.60 -10.92
N SER A 96 22.04 -11.37 -11.20
CA SER A 96 23.31 -11.08 -11.87
C SER A 96 24.38 -10.52 -10.93
N ALA A 97 24.08 -10.46 -9.61
CA ALA A 97 24.97 -9.89 -8.62
C ALA A 97 25.96 -10.95 -8.11
N GLY A 98 27.20 -10.49 -7.81
CA GLY A 98 28.17 -11.28 -7.06
C GLY A 98 27.88 -11.28 -5.55
N GLU A 99 28.90 -11.52 -4.77
CA GLU A 99 28.83 -11.49 -3.32
C GLU A 99 28.41 -10.13 -2.77
N GLN A 100 27.74 -10.15 -1.61
CA GLN A 100 27.29 -8.94 -0.95
C GLN A 100 28.47 -8.23 -0.30
N LYS A 101 28.75 -7.00 -0.71
CA LYS A 101 29.75 -6.18 -0.05
C LYS A 101 29.26 -5.78 1.34
N VAL A 102 30.02 -6.08 2.36
CA VAL A 102 29.84 -5.61 3.75
C VAL A 102 31.04 -4.75 4.14
N LYS A 103 30.92 -4.01 5.24
CA LYS A 103 32.04 -3.24 5.80
C LYS A 103 33.08 -4.22 6.39
N ASP A 104 34.31 -3.75 6.53
CA ASP A 104 35.36 -4.53 7.19
C ASP A 104 34.93 -4.84 8.63
N ASP A 105 35.15 -6.09 9.05
CA ASP A 105 34.73 -6.64 10.35
C ASP A 105 33.21 -6.61 10.61
N ASP A 106 32.38 -6.59 9.55
CA ASP A 106 30.93 -6.69 9.62
C ASP A 106 30.44 -7.97 8.92
N TYR A 107 29.25 -8.44 9.25
CA TYR A 107 28.61 -9.60 8.63
C TYR A 107 27.10 -9.45 8.52
N ILE A 108 26.51 -10.18 7.58
CA ILE A 108 25.04 -10.22 7.43
C ILE A 108 24.46 -11.02 8.59
N MET A 109 23.73 -10.33 9.46
CA MET A 109 23.08 -10.92 10.63
C MET A 109 21.72 -11.52 10.27
N GLN A 110 20.96 -10.87 9.38
CA GLN A 110 19.65 -11.33 8.96
C GLN A 110 19.41 -11.05 7.48
N GLU A 111 18.74 -11.99 6.83
CA GLU A 111 18.34 -11.91 5.43
C GLU A 111 16.89 -12.36 5.30
N MET A 112 16.09 -11.70 4.46
CA MET A 112 14.72 -12.08 4.17
C MET A 112 14.25 -11.58 2.80
N GLU A 113 13.24 -12.26 2.24
CA GLU A 113 12.56 -11.82 1.03
C GLU A 113 11.22 -11.14 1.37
N SER A 114 10.86 -10.17 0.56
CA SER A 114 9.59 -9.44 0.68
C SER A 114 9.21 -8.79 -0.65
N THR A 115 8.13 -8.01 -0.63
CA THR A 115 7.77 -7.09 -1.71
C THR A 115 7.99 -5.64 -1.30
N ASN A 116 8.17 -4.75 -2.28
CA ASN A 116 8.41 -3.32 -2.05
C ASN A 116 7.25 -2.59 -1.33
N ARG A 117 6.07 -3.20 -1.25
CA ARG A 117 4.88 -2.61 -0.58
C ARG A 117 4.82 -2.84 0.93
N GLY A 118 5.69 -3.69 1.48
CA GLY A 118 5.71 -3.98 2.91
C GLY A 118 6.14 -2.80 3.78
N GLU A 119 5.79 -2.84 5.06
CA GLU A 119 6.32 -1.96 6.11
C GLU A 119 7.35 -2.70 6.94
N MET A 120 8.55 -2.12 7.06
CA MET A 120 9.63 -2.64 7.89
C MET A 120 9.41 -2.31 9.36
N LEU A 121 9.72 -3.28 10.21
CA LEU A 121 9.84 -3.14 11.66
C LEU A 121 11.26 -3.50 12.06
N PHE A 122 12.01 -2.54 12.60
CA PHE A 122 13.36 -2.73 13.10
C PHE A 122 13.35 -2.65 14.64
N PHE A 123 13.61 -3.75 15.31
CA PHE A 123 13.65 -3.84 16.77
C PHE A 123 15.06 -3.57 17.27
N SER A 124 15.21 -2.65 18.22
CA SER A 124 16.51 -2.25 18.76
C SER A 124 16.77 -2.76 20.17
N ASN A 125 18.05 -2.76 20.57
CA ASN A 125 18.51 -3.10 21.91
C ASN A 125 18.05 -2.12 23.02
N GLN A 126 17.49 -0.96 22.64
CA GLN A 126 16.93 0.03 23.56
C GLN A 126 15.40 -0.08 23.68
N PHE A 127 14.85 -1.28 23.44
CA PHE A 127 13.41 -1.57 23.54
C PHE A 127 12.54 -0.70 22.65
N ASN A 128 13.08 -0.22 21.54
CA ASN A 128 12.36 0.53 20.53
C ASN A 128 12.05 -0.34 19.30
N VAL A 129 11.03 0.03 18.56
CA VAL A 129 10.83 -0.45 17.19
C VAL A 129 10.70 0.75 16.26
N TYR A 130 11.46 0.73 15.18
CA TYR A 130 11.40 1.72 14.13
C TYR A 130 10.60 1.16 12.96
N LYS A 131 9.78 2.02 12.36
CA LYS A 131 8.86 1.67 11.29
C LYS A 131 9.16 2.50 10.06
N MET A 132 9.22 1.86 8.91
CA MET A 132 9.42 2.53 7.63
C MET A 132 8.83 1.71 6.48
N LYS A 133 8.16 2.36 5.52
CA LYS A 133 7.71 1.67 4.31
C LYS A 133 8.93 1.26 3.47
N LEU A 134 8.92 0.06 2.92
CA LEU A 134 9.98 -0.40 2.02
C LEU A 134 10.10 0.48 0.77
N SER A 135 8.97 1.02 0.29
CA SER A 135 8.95 1.97 -0.83
C SER A 135 9.71 3.28 -0.56
N ASP A 136 9.87 3.67 0.71
CA ASP A 136 10.59 4.89 1.09
C ASP A 136 12.11 4.66 1.21
N ILE A 137 12.55 3.40 1.17
CA ILE A 137 13.97 3.03 1.25
C ILE A 137 14.52 2.86 -0.17
N PRO A 138 15.62 3.51 -0.53
CA PRO A 138 16.21 3.38 -1.86
C PRO A 138 16.71 1.96 -2.12
N ASP A 139 16.64 1.53 -3.38
CA ASP A 139 17.22 0.27 -3.80
C ASP A 139 18.75 0.32 -3.77
N SER A 140 19.35 -0.74 -3.27
CA SER A 140 20.80 -0.90 -3.15
C SER A 140 21.33 -1.87 -4.20
N LYS A 141 22.63 -1.79 -4.46
CA LYS A 141 23.38 -2.78 -5.26
C LYS A 141 24.13 -3.74 -4.33
N ALA A 142 24.38 -4.97 -4.77
CA ALA A 142 25.20 -5.93 -4.01
C ALA A 142 26.60 -5.37 -3.68
N SER A 143 27.18 -4.57 -4.60
CA SER A 143 28.50 -3.94 -4.43
C SER A 143 28.52 -2.70 -3.54
N SER A 144 27.37 -2.19 -3.10
CA SER A 144 27.27 -1.08 -2.14
C SER A 144 27.21 -1.59 -0.71
N MET A 145 27.48 -0.72 0.28
CA MET A 145 27.32 -1.06 1.70
C MET A 145 25.86 -0.96 2.15
N GLY A 146 25.02 -0.30 1.36
CA GLY A 146 23.62 -0.03 1.74
C GLY A 146 23.47 1.23 2.60
N GLU A 147 22.29 1.35 3.23
CA GLU A 147 21.92 2.49 4.06
C GLU A 147 22.33 2.24 5.53
N TYR A 148 22.91 3.26 6.17
CA TYR A 148 23.25 3.20 7.58
C TYR A 148 22.04 3.58 8.42
N LEU A 149 21.51 2.62 9.20
CA LEU A 149 20.21 2.74 9.87
C LEU A 149 20.15 3.86 10.90
N GLN A 150 21.27 4.20 11.58
CA GLN A 150 21.29 5.34 12.49
C GLN A 150 20.89 6.64 11.79
N ASN A 151 21.39 6.85 10.58
CA ASN A 151 21.06 8.05 9.80
C ASN A 151 19.65 7.96 9.23
N LEU A 152 19.28 6.79 8.68
CA LEU A 152 18.00 6.58 8.02
C LEU A 152 16.82 6.70 8.99
N LEU A 153 16.96 6.15 10.20
CA LEU A 153 15.91 6.07 11.21
C LEU A 153 16.03 7.15 12.30
N GLY A 154 17.11 7.90 12.34
CA GLY A 154 17.41 8.88 13.39
C GLY A 154 17.60 8.20 14.76
N MET A 155 18.39 7.13 14.78
CA MET A 155 18.67 6.35 15.98
C MET A 155 19.81 6.99 16.80
N ASP A 156 19.85 6.69 18.09
CA ASP A 156 20.97 7.04 18.93
C ASP A 156 22.26 6.30 18.51
N ALA A 157 23.43 6.90 18.74
CA ALA A 157 24.72 6.34 18.26
C ALA A 157 25.02 4.95 18.84
N GLU A 158 24.62 4.69 20.08
CA GLU A 158 24.81 3.40 20.77
C GLU A 158 23.68 2.39 20.53
N GLU A 159 22.65 2.79 19.79
CA GLU A 159 21.49 1.92 19.54
C GLU A 159 21.78 0.97 18.39
N LYS A 160 21.53 -0.33 18.61
CA LYS A 160 21.71 -1.40 17.63
C LYS A 160 20.38 -2.06 17.30
N ILE A 161 20.18 -2.38 16.04
CA ILE A 161 19.07 -3.23 15.61
C ILE A 161 19.41 -4.69 15.89
N LEU A 162 18.51 -5.37 16.58
CA LEU A 162 18.63 -6.78 16.92
C LEU A 162 17.87 -7.70 15.96
N TYR A 163 16.79 -7.17 15.36
CA TYR A 163 15.92 -7.96 14.51
C TYR A 163 15.15 -7.07 13.54
N MET A 164 14.95 -7.54 12.33
CA MET A 164 14.08 -6.90 11.35
C MET A 164 12.97 -7.85 10.88
N THR A 165 11.81 -7.30 10.59
CA THR A 165 10.74 -8.04 9.92
C THR A 165 9.90 -7.13 9.05
N VAL A 166 9.16 -7.73 8.11
CA VAL A 166 8.23 -7.03 7.23
C VAL A 166 6.80 -7.45 7.56
N THR A 167 5.89 -6.50 7.46
CA THR A 167 4.46 -6.77 7.53
C THR A 167 3.72 -5.98 6.44
N GLN A 168 2.57 -6.50 6.01
CA GLN A 168 1.65 -5.79 5.11
C GLN A 168 0.36 -5.40 5.83
N ASP A 169 -0.10 -6.23 6.75
CA ASP A 169 -1.40 -6.16 7.40
C ASP A 169 -1.34 -6.26 8.93
N TYR A 170 -0.14 -6.37 9.50
CA TYR A 170 0.08 -6.59 10.94
C TYR A 170 -0.56 -7.87 11.49
N SER A 171 -0.74 -8.89 10.65
CA SER A 171 -1.12 -10.23 11.08
C SER A 171 0.04 -10.98 11.73
N GLY A 172 -0.28 -12.00 12.53
CA GLY A 172 0.71 -12.79 13.24
C GLY A 172 1.13 -12.21 14.58
N PHE A 173 2.27 -12.66 15.07
CA PHE A 173 2.76 -12.39 16.41
C PHE A 173 4.27 -12.11 16.40
N MET A 174 4.73 -11.32 17.38
CA MET A 174 6.13 -11.31 17.81
C MET A 174 6.28 -12.17 19.06
N VAL A 175 7.22 -13.10 19.06
CA VAL A 175 7.61 -13.85 20.26
C VAL A 175 8.93 -13.33 20.78
N PHE A 176 9.05 -13.31 22.12
CA PHE A 176 10.23 -12.83 22.84
C PHE A 176 10.55 -13.84 23.94
N PHE A 177 11.81 -14.25 24.02
CA PHE A 177 12.31 -15.09 25.07
C PHE A 177 13.36 -14.34 25.88
N PHE A 178 13.26 -14.41 27.21
CA PHE A 178 14.09 -13.63 28.13
C PHE A 178 14.96 -14.53 29.02
N GLU A 179 16.11 -14.02 29.50
CA GLU A 179 17.03 -14.73 30.36
C GLU A 179 16.40 -15.28 31.66
N ASN A 180 15.38 -14.57 32.17
CA ASN A 180 14.66 -15.03 33.39
C ASN A 180 13.71 -16.22 33.14
N GLY A 181 13.77 -16.83 31.96
CA GLY A 181 12.94 -18.00 31.61
C GLY A 181 11.50 -17.66 31.26
N LYS A 182 11.19 -16.39 30.99
CA LYS A 182 9.86 -15.97 30.52
C LYS A 182 9.82 -15.87 29.02
N GLY A 183 8.63 -16.17 28.47
CA GLY A 183 8.30 -15.92 27.07
C GLY A 183 7.07 -15.04 26.93
N ALA A 184 7.10 -14.11 26.01
CA ALA A 184 5.98 -13.24 25.67
C ALA A 184 5.60 -13.41 24.20
N LYS A 185 4.31 -13.53 23.92
CA LYS A 185 3.74 -13.55 22.58
C LYS A 185 2.88 -12.31 22.43
N VAL A 186 3.24 -11.42 21.52
CA VAL A 186 2.59 -10.12 21.31
C VAL A 186 1.97 -10.09 19.92
N GLN A 187 0.70 -9.70 19.84
CA GLN A 187 0.04 -9.55 18.55
C GLN A 187 0.77 -8.48 17.73
N LEU A 188 1.05 -8.77 16.46
CA LEU A 188 1.76 -7.82 15.59
C LEU A 188 0.96 -6.52 15.40
N SER A 189 -0.37 -6.59 15.47
CA SER A 189 -1.29 -5.43 15.47
C SER A 189 -1.00 -4.42 16.60
N ALA A 190 -0.33 -4.81 17.69
CA ALA A 190 0.11 -3.89 18.75
C ALA A 190 1.13 -2.84 18.27
N TYR A 191 1.79 -3.10 17.15
CA TYR A 191 2.75 -2.17 16.52
C TYR A 191 2.11 -1.34 15.40
N ALA A 192 0.87 -1.62 15.00
CA ALA A 192 0.12 -0.79 14.08
C ALA A 192 -0.22 0.55 14.72
N THR A 193 -0.07 1.63 13.97
CA THR A 193 -0.38 2.99 14.45
C THR A 193 -1.22 3.72 13.42
N LYS A 194 -2.25 4.44 13.88
CA LYS A 194 -3.09 5.29 13.01
C LYS A 194 -2.34 6.50 12.46
N ALA A 195 -1.34 6.99 13.20
CA ALA A 195 -0.47 8.08 12.78
C ALA A 195 0.84 7.50 12.24
N ASN A 196 1.46 8.19 11.28
CA ASN A 196 2.76 7.80 10.72
C ASN A 196 3.88 8.05 11.75
N ARG A 197 3.93 7.19 12.78
CA ARG A 197 4.97 7.23 13.82
C ARG A 197 6.11 6.31 13.41
N ARG A 198 7.28 6.89 13.22
CA ARG A 198 8.49 6.14 12.85
C ARG A 198 9.12 5.38 14.01
N LYS A 199 9.03 5.87 15.26
CA LYS A 199 9.61 5.24 16.47
C LYS A 199 8.51 4.94 17.48
N LEU A 200 8.45 3.71 17.96
CA LEU A 200 7.62 3.27 19.07
C LEU A 200 8.52 2.79 20.20
N VAL A 201 8.37 3.38 21.36
CA VAL A 201 9.10 3.00 22.58
C VAL A 201 8.40 1.85 23.30
N ASN A 202 9.14 1.14 24.18
CA ASN A 202 8.65 -0.02 24.91
C ASN A 202 8.07 -1.09 23.99
N ALA A 203 8.81 -1.42 22.93
CA ALA A 203 8.39 -2.39 21.92
C ALA A 203 8.37 -3.83 22.45
N TYR A 204 9.09 -4.12 23.52
CA TYR A 204 9.08 -5.37 24.28
C TYR A 204 9.49 -5.11 25.73
N SER A 205 9.40 -6.13 26.59
CA SER A 205 9.67 -5.98 28.03
C SER A 205 11.14 -5.68 28.31
N ALA A 206 11.41 -4.66 29.12
CA ALA A 206 12.74 -4.29 29.60
C ALA A 206 13.08 -4.91 30.97
N ARG A 207 12.25 -5.86 31.49
CA ARG A 207 12.40 -6.43 32.83
C ARG A 207 13.50 -7.46 32.95
N SER A 208 13.95 -8.03 31.84
CA SER A 208 15.03 -9.01 31.78
C SER A 208 15.69 -8.89 30.40
N PRO A 209 16.98 -9.23 30.27
CA PRO A 209 17.65 -9.27 29.00
C PRO A 209 16.92 -10.16 28.01
N LEU A 210 16.87 -9.73 26.76
CA LEU A 210 16.30 -10.48 25.65
C LEU A 210 17.30 -11.52 25.17
N VAL A 211 16.85 -12.75 25.00
CA VAL A 211 17.67 -13.86 24.44
C VAL A 211 17.36 -14.07 22.98
N TYR A 212 16.07 -14.03 22.62
CA TYR A 212 15.62 -14.29 21.24
C TYR A 212 14.31 -13.57 20.94
N MET A 213 14.12 -13.18 19.69
CA MET A 213 12.85 -12.70 19.19
C MET A 213 12.63 -13.16 17.74
N GLU A 214 11.37 -13.39 17.38
CA GLU A 214 10.98 -13.76 16.03
C GLU A 214 9.54 -13.38 15.73
N LYS A 215 9.24 -13.07 14.46
CA LYS A 215 7.88 -12.94 13.95
C LYS A 215 7.36 -14.30 13.55
N LEU A 216 6.15 -14.64 13.99
CA LEU A 216 5.45 -15.86 13.64
C LEU A 216 4.11 -15.53 12.99
N ASP A 217 3.80 -16.20 11.87
CA ASP A 217 2.48 -16.13 11.24
C ASP A 217 1.53 -17.20 11.80
N ALA A 218 2.08 -18.29 12.35
CA ALA A 218 1.38 -19.35 13.05
C ALA A 218 2.21 -19.82 14.25
N ASP A 219 1.60 -20.62 15.14
CA ASP A 219 2.31 -21.19 16.27
C ASP A 219 3.40 -22.16 15.82
N ALA A 220 4.53 -22.15 16.53
CA ALA A 220 5.71 -22.92 16.20
C ALA A 220 6.33 -23.55 17.46
N ASP A 221 7.12 -24.59 17.24
CA ASP A 221 7.86 -25.28 18.28
C ASP A 221 9.25 -24.68 18.46
N PHE A 222 9.63 -24.40 19.70
CA PHE A 222 10.95 -23.92 20.09
C PHE A 222 11.64 -24.91 21.05
N LEU A 223 12.90 -25.17 20.78
CA LEU A 223 13.75 -25.91 21.72
C LEU A 223 14.49 -24.91 22.62
N LEU A 224 14.07 -24.81 23.86
CA LEU A 224 14.68 -23.94 24.86
C LEU A 224 15.80 -24.71 25.60
N MET A 225 17.05 -24.26 25.44
CA MET A 225 18.20 -24.82 26.12
C MET A 225 18.45 -24.10 27.45
N ARG A 226 18.52 -24.86 28.54
CA ARG A 226 18.76 -24.32 29.85
C ARG A 226 20.06 -24.93 30.44
N ASN A 227 21.03 -24.08 30.80
CA ASN A 227 22.25 -24.45 31.51
C ASN A 227 22.95 -25.71 30.93
N HIS A 228 23.10 -25.80 29.62
CA HIS A 228 23.73 -26.86 28.84
C HIS A 228 23.18 -28.31 29.03
N ASP A 229 22.43 -28.57 30.12
CA ASP A 229 22.04 -29.95 30.48
C ASP A 229 20.55 -30.25 30.31
N LYS A 230 19.72 -29.23 30.15
CA LYS A 230 18.26 -29.41 30.04
C LYS A 230 17.71 -28.67 28.82
N ALA A 231 16.97 -29.42 28.03
CA ALA A 231 16.21 -28.85 26.89
C ALA A 231 14.71 -29.04 27.16
N THR A 232 13.94 -28.03 26.84
CA THR A 232 12.48 -28.04 26.91
C THR A 232 11.92 -27.72 25.54
N LEU A 233 11.09 -28.62 25.00
CA LEU A 233 10.32 -28.34 23.80
C LEU A 233 9.07 -27.54 24.20
N LEU A 234 8.88 -26.38 23.59
CA LEU A 234 7.78 -25.49 23.86
C LEU A 234 7.06 -25.15 22.54
N ASN A 235 5.75 -25.40 22.51
CA ASN A 235 4.89 -24.83 21.45
C ASN A 235 4.40 -23.46 21.88
N THR A 236 4.46 -22.47 20.96
CA THR A 236 4.05 -21.08 21.25
C THR A 236 2.54 -20.91 21.47
N GLU A 237 1.71 -21.91 21.13
CA GLU A 237 0.29 -21.95 21.49
C GLU A 237 0.08 -21.86 23.01
N LEU A 238 1.03 -22.40 23.79
CA LEU A 238 1.01 -22.36 25.27
C LEU A 238 1.31 -20.96 25.84
N ILE A 239 1.78 -20.01 25.03
CA ILE A 239 2.04 -18.64 25.45
C ILE A 239 0.82 -17.79 25.08
N PRO A 240 0.12 -17.21 26.07
CA PRO A 240 -1.04 -16.35 25.78
C PRO A 240 -0.66 -15.12 24.94
N ALA A 241 -1.41 -14.86 23.88
CA ALA A 241 -1.20 -13.70 23.04
C ALA A 241 -1.61 -12.42 23.77
N ASN A 242 -0.72 -11.43 23.78
CA ASN A 242 -0.93 -10.12 24.40
C ASN A 242 -1.12 -9.03 23.36
N ALA A 243 -2.05 -8.10 23.63
CA ALA A 243 -2.21 -6.88 22.85
C ALA A 243 -1.24 -5.75 23.30
N SER A 244 -0.57 -5.92 24.45
CA SER A 244 0.41 -4.95 24.96
C SER A 244 1.83 -5.32 24.54
N LYS A 245 2.53 -4.39 23.90
CA LYS A 245 3.93 -4.55 23.43
C LYS A 245 4.90 -4.93 24.54
N SER A 246 4.76 -4.28 25.72
CA SER A 246 5.68 -4.45 26.85
C SER A 246 5.27 -5.57 27.82
N ALA A 247 4.46 -6.53 27.35
CA ALA A 247 4.07 -7.68 28.16
C ALA A 247 5.31 -8.43 28.70
N SER A 248 5.32 -8.71 30.02
CA SER A 248 6.44 -9.39 30.67
C SER A 248 6.48 -10.91 30.41
N GLY A 249 5.45 -11.43 29.76
CA GLY A 249 5.34 -12.84 29.42
C GLY A 249 4.98 -13.74 30.60
N VAL A 250 4.94 -15.05 30.31
CA VAL A 250 4.68 -16.13 31.26
C VAL A 250 5.94 -16.92 31.52
N GLN A 251 6.01 -17.60 32.70
CA GLN A 251 7.12 -18.48 33.01
C GLN A 251 7.03 -19.73 32.16
N LEU A 252 8.12 -20.12 31.50
CA LEU A 252 8.17 -21.25 30.57
C LEU A 252 8.73 -22.54 31.21
N TYR A 253 9.49 -22.38 32.28
CA TYR A 253 10.10 -23.47 33.07
C TYR A 253 10.42 -23.07 34.50
#